data_9345d28d15575ed59e553cdb85b0bc2d
#
_entry.id   9345d28d15575ed59e553cdb85b0bc2d
#
_cell.length_a   1.000
_cell.length_b   1.000
_cell.length_c   1.000
_cell.angle_alpha   90.00
_cell.angle_beta   90.00
_cell.angle_gamma   90.00
#
_symmetry.space_group_name_H-M   'P 1'
#
loop_
_entity.id
_entity.type
_entity.pdbx_description
1 polymer ?
#
loop_
_entity_poly.entity_id
_entity_poly.type
_entity_poly.pdbx_seq_one_letter_code
_entity_poly.pdbx_strand_id
1 'polypeptide(L)'
;MAWTLTTLKSAIQDYTDNSETTFVNDLSTIILNAEDRIMSLVDLPDFRKNVTGTISSGNKYLTMPTDFLAPFSLSVTTSSTVFFLINKDVNFMQESFPTTTTTGRPEFYAIFDSSNFVLGPTPDQSYDTELHYLYKPTSITTSGTGTSWLGTNAADV
;
A
#
# COMPACT_ATOMS: atom_id res chain seq x y z
N MET A 1 1.55 15.46 -22.29
CA MET A 1 0.10 15.79 -22.15
C MET A 1 -0.49 14.74 -21.22
N ALA A 2 -1.21 15.11 -20.18
CA ALA A 2 -1.78 14.11 -19.26
C ALA A 2 -2.95 13.37 -19.91
N TRP A 3 -3.00 12.06 -19.78
CA TRP A 3 -4.10 11.23 -20.24
C TRP A 3 -5.26 11.24 -19.22
N THR A 4 -6.47 11.40 -19.74
CA THR A 4 -7.69 11.08 -19.01
C THR A 4 -8.24 9.74 -19.49
N LEU A 5 -9.10 9.09 -18.69
CA LEU A 5 -9.74 7.83 -19.10
C LEU A 5 -10.45 7.97 -20.47
N THR A 6 -11.15 9.08 -20.67
CA THR A 6 -11.89 9.34 -21.92
C THR A 6 -10.95 9.49 -23.10
N THR A 7 -9.91 10.32 -22.97
CA THR A 7 -8.95 10.53 -24.08
C THR A 7 -8.15 9.29 -24.39
N LEU A 8 -7.79 8.50 -23.36
CA LEU A 8 -7.08 7.24 -23.54
C LEU A 8 -7.94 6.21 -24.29
N LYS A 9 -9.21 6.06 -23.90
CA LYS A 9 -10.14 5.16 -24.60
C LYS A 9 -10.32 5.57 -26.06
N SER A 10 -10.54 6.86 -26.34
CA SER A 10 -10.65 7.34 -27.73
C SER A 10 -9.38 7.04 -28.53
N ALA A 11 -8.20 7.31 -27.97
CA ALA A 11 -6.94 7.04 -28.66
C ALA A 11 -6.74 5.54 -28.96
N ILE A 12 -7.13 4.65 -28.04
CA ILE A 12 -7.06 3.20 -28.26
C ILE A 12 -8.02 2.79 -29.40
N GLN A 13 -9.26 3.31 -29.40
CA GLN A 13 -10.23 3.03 -30.47
C GLN A 13 -9.75 3.52 -31.82
N ASP A 14 -9.20 4.74 -31.91
CA ASP A 14 -8.67 5.32 -33.14
C ASP A 14 -7.47 4.50 -33.65
N TYR A 15 -6.57 4.07 -32.74
CA TYR A 15 -5.39 3.28 -33.11
C TYR A 15 -5.75 1.87 -33.57
N THR A 16 -6.76 1.24 -32.96
CA THR A 16 -7.20 -0.12 -33.31
C THR A 16 -8.25 -0.16 -34.41
N ASP A 17 -8.77 1.00 -34.85
CA ASP A 17 -9.89 1.13 -35.77
C ASP A 17 -11.08 0.24 -35.37
N ASN A 18 -11.35 0.17 -34.06
CA ASN A 18 -12.38 -0.71 -33.50
C ASN A 18 -13.34 0.06 -32.58
N SER A 19 -14.61 0.10 -32.99
CA SER A 19 -15.70 0.74 -32.25
C SER A 19 -16.79 -0.25 -31.81
N GLU A 20 -16.51 -1.57 -31.84
CA GLU A 20 -17.48 -2.56 -31.39
C GLU A 20 -17.82 -2.39 -29.90
N THR A 21 -19.11 -2.52 -29.59
CA THR A 21 -19.62 -2.28 -28.24
C THR A 21 -18.95 -3.17 -27.19
N THR A 22 -18.66 -4.43 -27.50
CA THR A 22 -17.96 -5.36 -26.63
C THR A 22 -16.55 -4.87 -26.33
N PHE A 23 -15.80 -4.49 -27.34
CA PHE A 23 -14.45 -3.95 -27.20
C PHE A 23 -14.43 -2.67 -26.33
N VAL A 24 -15.35 -1.73 -26.62
CA VAL A 24 -15.45 -0.46 -25.88
C VAL A 24 -15.77 -0.68 -24.40
N ASN A 25 -16.65 -1.64 -24.10
CA ASN A 25 -17.00 -1.99 -22.72
C ASN A 25 -15.81 -2.61 -21.97
N ASP A 26 -15.00 -3.42 -22.64
CA ASP A 26 -13.86 -4.13 -22.04
C ASP A 26 -12.62 -3.24 -21.89
N LEU A 27 -12.54 -2.08 -22.57
CA LEU A 27 -11.38 -1.18 -22.50
C LEU A 27 -11.00 -0.80 -21.07
N SER A 28 -11.96 -0.59 -20.18
CA SER A 28 -11.64 -0.26 -18.78
C SER A 28 -10.90 -1.39 -18.08
N THR A 29 -11.29 -2.63 -18.32
CA THR A 29 -10.63 -3.82 -17.75
C THR A 29 -9.24 -4.02 -18.37
N ILE A 30 -9.10 -3.81 -19.66
CA ILE A 30 -7.81 -3.91 -20.36
C ILE A 30 -6.83 -2.86 -19.82
N ILE A 31 -7.27 -1.61 -19.67
CA ILE A 31 -6.46 -0.51 -19.11
C ILE A 31 -6.05 -0.84 -17.67
N LEU A 32 -6.99 -1.28 -16.82
CA LEU A 32 -6.68 -1.66 -15.44
C LEU A 32 -5.60 -2.75 -15.36
N ASN A 33 -5.74 -3.80 -16.18
CA ASN A 33 -4.77 -4.89 -16.22
C ASN A 33 -3.38 -4.42 -16.72
N ALA A 34 -3.35 -3.50 -17.67
CA ALA A 34 -2.10 -2.90 -18.15
C ALA A 34 -1.42 -2.06 -17.06
N GLU A 35 -2.18 -1.20 -16.37
CA GLU A 35 -1.65 -0.43 -15.23
C GLU A 35 -1.11 -1.34 -14.13
N ASP A 36 -1.86 -2.38 -13.75
CA ASP A 36 -1.43 -3.35 -12.72
C ASP A 36 -0.14 -4.06 -13.12
N ARG A 37 0.01 -4.42 -14.40
CA ARG A 37 1.23 -5.03 -14.91
C ARG A 37 2.42 -4.08 -14.85
N ILE A 38 2.25 -2.82 -15.25
CA ILE A 38 3.30 -1.80 -15.17
C ILE A 38 3.72 -1.61 -13.72
N MET A 39 2.75 -1.42 -12.81
CA MET A 39 3.03 -1.21 -11.38
C MET A 39 3.72 -2.40 -10.70
N SER A 40 3.49 -3.63 -11.19
CA SER A 40 4.17 -4.83 -10.66
C SER A 40 5.64 -4.93 -11.12
N LEU A 41 6.02 -4.25 -12.19
CA LEU A 41 7.36 -4.31 -12.77
C LEU A 41 8.26 -3.14 -12.35
N VAL A 42 7.66 -2.05 -11.85
CA VAL A 42 8.38 -0.80 -11.59
C VAL A 42 8.32 -0.46 -10.10
N ASP A 43 9.48 -0.36 -9.47
CA ASP A 43 9.64 0.15 -8.10
C ASP A 43 10.18 1.58 -8.16
N LEU A 44 9.29 2.56 -8.03
CA LEU A 44 9.65 3.97 -8.02
C LEU A 44 9.54 4.56 -6.61
N PRO A 45 10.46 5.47 -6.24
CA PRO A 45 10.36 6.22 -4.98
C PRO A 45 9.04 6.97 -4.81
N ASP A 46 8.41 7.38 -5.91
CA ASP A 46 7.10 8.06 -5.93
C ASP A 46 5.96 7.18 -5.40
N PHE A 47 6.14 5.86 -5.35
CA PHE A 47 5.16 4.92 -4.79
C PHE A 47 5.35 4.68 -3.29
N ARG A 48 6.16 5.52 -2.63
CA ARG A 48 6.35 5.50 -1.19
C ARG A 48 5.47 6.53 -0.53
N LYS A 49 4.81 6.11 0.54
CA LYS A 49 4.02 6.96 1.42
C LYS A 49 4.45 6.77 2.86
N ASN A 50 4.14 7.75 3.69
CA ASN A 50 4.15 7.56 5.13
C ASN A 50 2.74 7.78 5.70
N VAL A 51 2.45 7.11 6.79
CA VAL A 51 1.26 7.31 7.60
C VAL A 51 1.62 7.20 9.07
N THR A 52 1.06 8.10 9.84
CA THR A 52 1.17 8.07 11.30
C THR A 52 -0.10 7.48 11.90
N GLY A 53 0.05 6.81 13.03
CA GLY A 53 -1.05 6.22 13.78
C GLY A 53 -0.67 6.07 15.23
N THR A 54 -1.51 5.38 15.99
CA THR A 54 -1.24 5.07 17.39
C THR A 54 -1.63 3.64 17.66
N ILE A 55 -0.79 2.91 18.40
CA ILE A 55 -1.15 1.60 18.93
C ILE A 55 -1.40 1.70 20.43
N SER A 56 -2.50 1.11 20.89
CA SER A 56 -2.88 1.15 22.30
C SER A 56 -2.17 0.07 23.10
N SER A 57 -1.97 0.34 24.38
CA SER A 57 -1.49 -0.65 25.37
C SER A 57 -2.32 -1.93 25.31
N GLY A 58 -1.66 -3.07 25.37
CA GLY A 58 -2.29 -4.40 25.35
C GLY A 58 -2.78 -4.88 23.98
N ASN A 59 -2.75 -4.04 22.96
CA ASN A 59 -3.12 -4.43 21.60
C ASN A 59 -1.86 -4.69 20.77
N LYS A 60 -1.67 -5.93 20.32
CA LYS A 60 -0.53 -6.30 19.48
C LYS A 60 -0.80 -6.14 17.97
N TYR A 61 -2.01 -5.79 17.56
CA TYR A 61 -2.38 -5.65 16.17
C TYR A 61 -2.47 -4.18 15.75
N LEU A 62 -1.73 -3.81 14.71
CA LEU A 62 -1.74 -2.49 14.11
C LEU A 62 -2.37 -2.59 12.72
N THR A 63 -3.45 -1.84 12.49
CA THR A 63 -4.18 -1.84 11.22
C THR A 63 -3.35 -1.18 10.12
N MET A 64 -3.34 -1.82 8.93
CA MET A 64 -2.69 -1.30 7.74
C MET A 64 -3.56 -0.29 6.99
N PRO A 65 -2.95 0.66 6.26
CA PRO A 65 -3.67 1.47 5.28
C PRO A 65 -4.33 0.62 4.19
N THR A 66 -5.45 1.08 3.65
CA THR A 66 -6.20 0.34 2.61
C THR A 66 -5.48 0.26 1.26
N ASP A 67 -4.52 1.17 1.02
CA ASP A 67 -3.68 1.21 -0.19
C ASP A 67 -2.29 0.57 0.03
N PHE A 68 -2.11 -0.13 1.15
CA PHE A 68 -0.86 -0.79 1.50
C PHE A 68 -0.50 -1.92 0.51
N LEU A 69 0.74 -1.91 0.03
CA LEU A 69 1.29 -2.96 -0.82
C LEU A 69 2.44 -3.72 -0.14
N ALA A 70 3.43 -3.00 0.37
CA ALA A 70 4.57 -3.59 1.06
C ALA A 70 5.18 -2.63 2.09
N PRO A 71 5.67 -3.11 3.25
CA PRO A 71 6.30 -2.26 4.25
C PRO A 71 7.71 -1.86 3.79
N PHE A 72 8.08 -0.62 4.06
CA PHE A 72 9.44 -0.15 3.91
C PHE A 72 10.11 -0.01 5.28
N SER A 73 9.47 0.68 6.22
CA SER A 73 9.88 0.74 7.62
C SER A 73 8.69 1.05 8.53
N LEU A 74 8.73 0.52 9.73
CA LEU A 74 7.77 0.82 10.78
C LEU A 74 8.53 1.26 12.03
N SER A 75 8.11 2.34 12.64
CA SER A 75 8.69 2.85 13.88
C SER A 75 7.62 3.10 14.93
N VAL A 76 8.05 3.08 16.19
CA VAL A 76 7.28 3.51 17.35
C VAL A 76 8.01 4.65 18.05
N THR A 77 7.26 5.61 18.55
CA THR A 77 7.80 6.78 19.23
C THR A 77 7.32 6.81 20.68
N THR A 78 8.24 7.03 21.61
CA THR A 78 7.93 7.28 23.00
C THR A 78 8.88 8.35 23.55
N SER A 79 8.33 9.29 24.33
CA SER A 79 9.11 10.37 24.95
C SER A 79 10.07 11.08 23.96
N SER A 80 9.60 11.34 22.75
CA SER A 80 10.37 11.96 21.64
C SER A 80 11.52 11.11 21.09
N THR A 81 11.63 9.83 21.47
CA THR A 81 12.61 8.90 20.90
C THR A 81 11.93 7.96 19.92
N VAL A 82 12.48 7.88 18.71
CA VAL A 82 11.97 7.00 17.64
C VAL A 82 12.75 5.69 17.68
N PHE A 83 12.03 4.57 17.61
CA PHE A 83 12.58 3.22 17.54
C PHE A 83 12.05 2.51 16.31
N PHE A 84 12.93 2.12 15.41
CA PHE A 84 12.55 1.34 14.23
C PHE A 84 12.40 -0.14 14.60
N LEU A 85 11.31 -0.74 14.12
CA LEU A 85 10.99 -2.14 14.34
C LEU A 85 11.63 -2.99 13.24
N ILE A 86 12.02 -4.21 13.61
CA ILE A 86 12.59 -5.17 12.67
C ILE A 86 11.46 -6.04 12.09
N ASN A 87 11.39 -6.12 10.76
CA ASN A 87 10.45 -7.02 10.10
C ASN A 87 10.88 -8.49 10.33
N LYS A 88 9.95 -9.32 10.76
CA LYS A 88 10.07 -10.75 10.95
C LYS A 88 8.88 -11.48 10.33
N ASP A 89 8.95 -12.79 10.25
CA ASP A 89 7.80 -13.60 9.86
C ASP A 89 6.87 -13.90 11.06
N VAL A 90 5.64 -14.34 10.73
CA VAL A 90 4.62 -14.63 11.75
C VAL A 90 5.03 -15.80 12.66
N ASN A 91 5.77 -16.79 12.16
CA ASN A 91 6.21 -17.93 12.96
C ASN A 91 7.18 -17.48 14.05
N PHE A 92 8.14 -16.60 13.71
CA PHE A 92 9.01 -15.98 14.71
C PHE A 92 8.22 -15.24 15.79
N MET A 93 7.19 -14.47 15.37
CA MET A 93 6.36 -13.72 16.32
C MET A 93 5.58 -14.64 17.25
N GLN A 94 5.07 -15.76 16.74
CA GLN A 94 4.32 -16.74 17.53
C GLN A 94 5.23 -17.52 18.49
N GLU A 95 6.45 -17.85 18.08
CA GLU A 95 7.42 -18.54 18.92
C GLU A 95 7.98 -17.64 20.02
N SER A 96 8.36 -16.40 19.68
CA SER A 96 8.98 -15.46 20.62
C SER A 96 7.97 -14.80 21.56
N PHE A 97 6.75 -14.56 21.08
CA PHE A 97 5.69 -13.85 21.82
C PHE A 97 4.35 -14.61 21.75
N PRO A 98 4.30 -15.86 22.29
CA PRO A 98 3.13 -16.73 22.18
C PRO A 98 1.91 -16.17 22.93
N THR A 99 2.13 -15.36 23.95
CA THR A 99 1.08 -14.80 24.78
C THR A 99 1.08 -13.27 24.74
N THR A 100 -0.07 -12.66 24.98
CA THR A 100 -0.19 -11.19 25.12
C THR A 100 0.30 -10.67 26.46
N THR A 101 0.64 -11.55 27.40
CA THR A 101 1.11 -11.19 28.75
C THR A 101 2.56 -10.71 28.74
N THR A 102 3.35 -11.07 27.73
CA THR A 102 4.69 -10.50 27.53
C THR A 102 4.54 -9.12 26.93
N THR A 103 4.56 -8.09 27.77
CA THR A 103 4.40 -6.69 27.38
C THR A 103 5.72 -5.94 27.41
N GLY A 104 5.84 -4.93 26.58
CA GLY A 104 7.00 -4.07 26.49
C GLY A 104 6.91 -3.14 25.28
N ARG A 105 7.98 -2.35 25.07
CA ARG A 105 8.09 -1.59 23.83
C ARG A 105 8.21 -2.57 22.64
N PRO A 106 7.39 -2.42 21.59
CA PRO A 106 7.54 -3.23 20.40
C PRO A 106 8.94 -3.08 19.77
N GLU A 107 9.52 -4.20 19.36
CA GLU A 107 10.83 -4.26 18.69
C GLU A 107 10.74 -4.94 17.32
N PHE A 108 9.74 -5.80 17.15
CA PHE A 108 9.52 -6.58 15.95
C PHE A 108 8.10 -6.40 15.44
N TYR A 109 7.95 -6.58 14.13
CA TYR A 109 6.64 -6.65 13.49
C TYR A 109 6.63 -7.70 12.38
N ALA A 110 5.44 -8.23 12.10
CA ALA A 110 5.20 -9.10 10.95
C ALA A 110 3.88 -8.74 10.28
N ILE A 111 3.76 -9.03 9.00
CA ILE A 111 2.47 -8.97 8.28
C ILE A 111 1.66 -10.17 8.74
N PHE A 112 0.55 -9.92 9.46
CA PHE A 112 -0.27 -10.99 10.01
C PHE A 112 -1.35 -11.45 9.02
N ASP A 113 -2.06 -10.49 8.43
CA ASP A 113 -3.09 -10.71 7.42
C ASP A 113 -3.10 -9.55 6.41
N SER A 114 -4.11 -9.48 5.55
CA SER A 114 -4.25 -8.41 4.55
C SER A 114 -4.53 -7.02 5.13
N SER A 115 -4.81 -6.92 6.43
CA SER A 115 -5.27 -5.69 7.08
C SER A 115 -4.46 -5.30 8.31
N ASN A 116 -3.65 -6.22 8.87
CA ASN A 116 -2.99 -6.00 10.15
C ASN A 116 -1.55 -6.46 10.17
N PHE A 117 -0.71 -5.66 10.83
CA PHE A 117 0.56 -6.11 11.38
C PHE A 117 0.36 -6.72 12.75
N VAL A 118 1.20 -7.67 13.12
CA VAL A 118 1.38 -8.11 14.51
C VAL A 118 2.69 -7.56 15.04
N LEU A 119 2.66 -6.99 16.24
CA LEU A 119 3.82 -6.41 16.92
C LEU A 119 4.26 -7.30 18.08
N GLY A 120 5.54 -7.28 18.36
CA GLY A 120 6.12 -8.00 19.50
C GLY A 120 7.31 -7.28 20.11
N PRO A 121 7.41 -7.28 21.46
CA PRO A 121 6.38 -7.69 22.43
C PRO A 121 5.07 -6.90 22.34
N THR A 122 4.02 -7.36 23.04
CA THR A 122 2.75 -6.61 23.13
C THR A 122 3.00 -5.25 23.77
N PRO A 123 2.48 -4.14 23.19
CA PRO A 123 2.70 -2.81 23.74
C PRO A 123 2.27 -2.69 25.20
N ASP A 124 3.16 -2.21 26.09
CA ASP A 124 2.91 -1.97 27.52
C ASP A 124 2.24 -0.61 27.78
N GLN A 125 2.32 0.30 26.81
CA GLN A 125 1.68 1.61 26.81
C GLN A 125 1.22 1.97 25.40
N SER A 126 0.58 3.12 25.22
CA SER A 126 0.29 3.64 23.89
C SER A 126 1.55 4.21 23.27
N TYR A 127 1.77 3.90 21.98
CA TYR A 127 2.89 4.40 21.18
C TYR A 127 2.36 5.07 19.94
N ASP A 128 2.92 6.21 19.58
CA ASP A 128 2.74 6.75 18.24
C ASP A 128 3.55 5.91 17.26
N THR A 129 2.97 5.64 16.11
CA THR A 129 3.56 4.80 15.06
C THR A 129 3.74 5.61 13.80
N GLU A 130 4.80 5.34 13.05
CA GLU A 130 4.99 5.85 11.71
C GLU A 130 5.37 4.69 10.79
N LEU A 131 4.54 4.47 9.78
CA LEU A 131 4.74 3.46 8.75
C LEU A 131 5.13 4.14 7.44
N HIS A 132 6.30 3.79 6.92
CA HIS A 132 6.67 4.06 5.54
C HIS A 132 6.39 2.80 4.72
N TYR A 133 5.68 2.94 3.61
CA TYR A 133 5.24 1.80 2.81
C TYR A 133 5.15 2.13 1.33
N LEU A 134 5.17 1.09 0.53
CA LEU A 134 4.83 1.16 -0.87
C LEU A 134 3.30 1.07 -0.99
N TYR A 135 2.71 1.99 -1.74
CA TYR A 135 1.28 2.00 -1.99
C TYR A 135 0.98 1.67 -3.44
N LYS A 136 -0.21 1.12 -3.69
CA LYS A 136 -0.74 0.94 -5.04
C LYS A 136 -1.43 2.23 -5.48
N PRO A 137 -0.91 2.94 -6.51
CA PRO A 137 -1.59 4.11 -7.06
C PRO A 137 -2.99 3.77 -7.58
N THR A 138 -3.89 4.73 -7.46
CA THR A 138 -5.26 4.57 -7.97
C THR A 138 -5.23 4.50 -9.50
N SER A 139 -5.91 3.49 -10.07
CA SER A 139 -6.06 3.32 -11.51
C SER A 139 -6.83 4.50 -12.13
N ILE A 140 -6.51 4.84 -13.38
CA ILE A 140 -7.26 5.81 -14.17
C ILE A 140 -8.74 5.41 -14.32
N THR A 141 -9.03 4.11 -14.25
CA THR A 141 -10.39 3.57 -14.41
C THR A 141 -11.25 3.73 -13.16
N THR A 142 -10.63 3.86 -11.98
CA THR A 142 -11.31 3.99 -10.69
C THR A 142 -11.09 5.34 -10.03
N SER A 143 -10.22 6.17 -10.57
CA SER A 143 -9.95 7.52 -10.08
C SER A 143 -11.17 8.43 -10.24
N GLY A 144 -11.62 9.06 -9.16
CA GLY A 144 -12.69 10.08 -9.21
C GLY A 144 -12.34 11.32 -10.07
N THR A 145 -11.07 11.53 -10.37
CA THR A 145 -10.58 12.62 -11.23
C THR A 145 -10.41 12.19 -12.68
N GLY A 146 -10.59 10.90 -13.01
CA GLY A 146 -10.39 10.35 -14.34
C GLY A 146 -8.93 10.37 -14.83
N THR A 147 -7.97 10.55 -13.93
CA THR A 147 -6.53 10.53 -14.20
C THR A 147 -5.81 9.59 -13.25
N SER A 148 -4.62 9.10 -13.62
CA SER A 148 -3.75 8.31 -12.76
C SER A 148 -2.35 8.91 -12.70
N TRP A 149 -1.52 8.38 -11.79
CA TRP A 149 -0.10 8.75 -11.74
C TRP A 149 0.60 8.49 -13.08
N LEU A 150 0.34 7.33 -13.70
CA LEU A 150 0.88 6.98 -15.03
C LEU A 150 0.40 7.97 -16.09
N GLY A 151 -0.89 8.27 -16.16
CA GLY A 151 -1.45 9.20 -17.13
C GLY A 151 -0.91 10.62 -17.00
N THR A 152 -0.41 10.99 -15.82
CA THR A 152 0.13 12.33 -15.54
C THR A 152 1.65 12.40 -15.75
N ASN A 153 2.40 11.39 -15.27
CA ASN A 153 3.85 11.45 -15.20
C ASN A 153 4.57 10.59 -16.25
N ALA A 154 3.88 9.61 -16.83
CA ALA A 154 4.44 8.70 -17.83
C ALA A 154 3.50 8.60 -19.05
N ALA A 155 3.06 9.72 -19.56
CA ALA A 155 2.11 9.80 -20.67
C ALA A 155 2.69 9.28 -22.02
N ASP A 156 3.98 9.04 -22.07
CA ASP A 156 4.69 8.57 -23.26
C ASP A 156 5.00 7.06 -23.24
N VAL A 157 4.49 6.34 -22.24
CA VAL A 157 4.70 4.89 -22.04
C VAL A 157 3.53 4.09 -22.59
#